data_58ba3cf3f3886da930307de378e6d53a
#
_entry.id   58ba3cf3f3886da930307de378e6d53a
#
_cell.length_a   1.000
_cell.length_b   1.000
_cell.length_c   1.000
_cell.angle_alpha   90.00
_cell.angle_beta   90.00
_cell.angle_gamma   90.00
#
_symmetry.space_group_name_H-M   'P 1'
#
loop_
_entity.id
_entity.type
_entity.pdbx_description
1 polymer ?
#
loop_
_entity_poly.entity_id
_entity_poly.type
_entity_poly.pdbx_seq_one_letter_code
_entity_poly.pdbx_strand_id
1 'polypeptide(L)'
;MPGKKHFSVVIAAAFAITTLAACGFVGASGKSHIKPTGFLLYGHAAVTLPLDDHLVPGTGCTAPGSASDVAPATKVTVLDPAGKTIAIGALDNGIVARVNNVTTCDFAFSIPAVPGGVDTYSIQIGSRAAQQFPAQALRQNTPAVITINP
;
A
#
# COMPACT_ATOMS: atom_id res chain seq x y z
N MET A 1 94.38 -32.61 32.20
CA MET A 1 93.33 -32.10 33.12
C MET A 1 92.13 -31.78 32.31
N PRO A 2 90.97 -32.29 32.63
CA PRO A 2 89.91 -32.50 31.69
C PRO A 2 88.92 -31.29 31.62
N GLY A 3 88.65 -30.84 30.38
CA GLY A 3 87.64 -29.82 30.09
C GLY A 3 86.27 -30.43 30.06
N LYS A 4 85.34 -29.84 30.82
CA LYS A 4 83.96 -30.24 30.84
C LYS A 4 83.23 -29.66 29.58
N LYS A 5 82.71 -30.54 28.78
CA LYS A 5 81.83 -30.20 27.67
C LYS A 5 80.41 -29.96 28.17
N HIS A 6 79.97 -28.76 28.05
CA HIS A 6 78.55 -28.40 28.32
C HIS A 6 77.75 -28.70 27.04
N PHE A 7 76.89 -29.72 27.12
CA PHE A 7 75.88 -29.97 26.12
C PHE A 7 74.72 -29.00 26.32
N SER A 8 74.61 -28.10 25.43
CA SER A 8 73.41 -27.18 25.36
C SER A 8 72.31 -27.92 24.58
N VAL A 9 71.30 -28.30 25.28
CA VAL A 9 70.06 -28.82 24.67
C VAL A 9 69.27 -27.67 24.19
N VAL A 10 69.17 -27.53 22.87
CA VAL A 10 68.30 -26.56 22.23
C VAL A 10 66.92 -27.20 22.13
N ILE A 11 66.00 -26.78 22.96
CA ILE A 11 64.60 -27.17 22.87
C ILE A 11 63.97 -26.27 21.80
N ALA A 12 63.74 -26.84 20.62
CA ALA A 12 62.96 -26.20 19.59
C ALA A 12 61.47 -26.25 19.98
N ALA A 13 60.95 -25.20 20.50
CA ALA A 13 59.52 -25.03 20.72
C ALA A 13 58.85 -24.75 19.35
N ALA A 14 58.21 -25.78 18.79
CA ALA A 14 57.37 -25.60 17.62
C ALA A 14 56.09 -24.86 18.03
N PHE A 15 56.01 -23.55 17.71
CA PHE A 15 54.75 -22.80 17.78
C PHE A 15 53.87 -23.25 16.61
N ALA A 16 52.90 -24.10 16.90
CA ALA A 16 51.82 -24.40 15.99
C ALA A 16 50.91 -23.13 15.91
N ILE A 17 51.08 -22.36 14.85
CA ILE A 17 50.18 -21.26 14.52
C ILE A 17 48.89 -21.89 13.99
N THR A 18 47.92 -22.06 14.87
CA THR A 18 46.55 -22.32 14.46
C THR A 18 45.98 -21.06 13.83
N THR A 19 46.03 -20.99 12.51
CA THR A 19 45.25 -20.03 11.75
C THR A 19 43.78 -20.36 11.95
N LEU A 20 43.12 -19.65 12.89
CA LEU A 20 41.68 -19.55 12.90
C LEU A 20 41.28 -18.91 11.57
N ALA A 21 40.81 -19.73 10.64
CA ALA A 21 40.03 -19.25 9.52
C ALA A 21 38.78 -18.59 10.11
N ALA A 22 38.86 -17.27 10.32
CA ALA A 22 37.71 -16.43 10.51
C ALA A 22 36.90 -16.59 9.22
N CYS A 23 35.92 -17.50 9.22
CA CYS A 23 34.82 -17.48 8.29
C CYS A 23 34.20 -16.10 8.49
N GLY A 24 34.63 -15.13 7.66
CA GLY A 24 33.94 -13.89 7.48
C GLY A 24 32.50 -14.22 7.13
N PHE A 25 31.63 -14.16 8.12
CA PHE A 25 30.22 -13.94 7.87
C PHE A 25 30.17 -12.60 7.12
N VAL A 26 30.27 -12.67 5.80
CA VAL A 26 29.75 -11.64 4.94
C VAL A 26 28.29 -11.62 5.27
N GLY A 27 27.93 -10.76 6.21
CA GLY A 27 26.54 -10.45 6.48
C GLY A 27 25.97 -10.02 5.15
N ALA A 28 25.34 -10.96 4.44
CA ALA A 28 24.39 -10.62 3.43
C ALA A 28 23.45 -9.68 4.16
N SER A 29 23.58 -8.39 3.90
CA SER A 29 22.57 -7.40 4.21
C SER A 29 21.35 -7.84 3.40
N GLY A 30 20.70 -8.87 3.89
CA GLY A 30 19.39 -9.27 3.45
C GLY A 30 18.57 -8.01 3.64
N LYS A 31 18.30 -7.30 2.53
CA LYS A 31 17.22 -6.33 2.52
C LYS A 31 16.07 -7.11 3.09
N SER A 32 15.78 -6.85 4.36
CA SER A 32 14.61 -7.38 5.01
C SER A 32 13.46 -6.93 4.11
N HIS A 33 12.98 -7.82 3.28
CA HIS A 33 11.75 -7.61 2.54
C HIS A 33 10.65 -7.66 3.59
N ILE A 34 10.57 -6.57 4.37
CA ILE A 34 9.39 -6.33 5.18
C ILE A 34 8.28 -6.26 4.16
N LYS A 35 7.53 -7.36 4.04
CA LYS A 35 6.34 -7.41 3.18
C LYS A 35 5.50 -6.22 3.60
N PRO A 36 5.23 -5.27 2.69
CA PRO A 36 4.50 -4.07 3.06
C PRO A 36 3.20 -4.51 3.73
N THR A 37 2.98 -4.02 4.95
CA THR A 37 1.78 -4.35 5.71
C THR A 37 0.59 -3.83 4.90
N GLY A 38 -0.31 -4.72 4.50
CA GLY A 38 -1.53 -4.35 3.81
C GLY A 38 -2.43 -3.54 4.75
N PHE A 39 -3.16 -2.57 4.23
CA PHE A 39 -4.14 -1.79 4.96
C PHE A 39 -5.51 -1.88 4.30
N LEU A 40 -6.55 -1.50 5.05
CA LEU A 40 -7.90 -1.38 4.54
C LEU A 40 -8.06 -0.01 3.89
N LEU A 41 -8.29 0.01 2.57
CA LEU A 41 -8.64 1.21 1.83
C LEU A 41 -10.15 1.29 1.74
N TYR A 42 -10.73 2.41 2.15
CA TYR A 42 -12.13 2.68 1.94
C TYR A 42 -12.34 4.08 1.38
N GLY A 43 -13.49 4.28 0.76
CA GLY A 43 -13.86 5.52 0.13
C GLY A 43 -15.21 5.44 -0.53
N HIS A 44 -15.50 6.41 -1.36
CA HIS A 44 -16.72 6.42 -2.18
C HIS A 44 -16.53 7.23 -3.46
N ALA A 45 -17.27 6.85 -4.49
CA ALA A 45 -17.47 7.67 -5.68
C ALA A 45 -18.71 8.54 -5.44
N ALA A 46 -18.51 9.86 -5.37
CA ALA A 46 -19.56 10.85 -5.14
C ALA A 46 -20.01 11.44 -6.50
N VAL A 47 -21.15 11.00 -7.00
CA VAL A 47 -21.74 11.51 -8.24
C VAL A 47 -22.68 12.66 -7.90
N THR A 48 -22.40 13.86 -8.41
CA THR A 48 -23.27 15.02 -8.20
C THR A 48 -24.65 14.78 -8.82
N LEU A 49 -25.70 15.01 -8.02
CA LEU A 49 -27.08 14.92 -8.47
C LEU A 49 -27.66 16.33 -8.68
N PRO A 50 -28.63 16.49 -9.59
CA PRO A 50 -29.38 17.72 -9.68
C PRO A 50 -30.09 18.01 -8.36
N LEU A 51 -30.30 19.29 -8.07
CA LEU A 51 -31.08 19.72 -6.91
C LEU A 51 -32.52 19.21 -7.07
N ASP A 52 -32.91 18.31 -6.19
CA ASP A 52 -34.27 17.79 -6.12
C ASP A 52 -34.63 17.62 -4.64
N ASP A 53 -35.70 18.27 -4.22
CA ASP A 53 -36.19 18.27 -2.84
C ASP A 53 -36.77 16.91 -2.44
N HIS A 54 -37.03 16.02 -3.41
CA HIS A 54 -37.50 14.64 -3.15
C HIS A 54 -36.38 13.67 -2.80
N LEU A 55 -35.11 14.06 -3.00
CA LEU A 55 -33.96 13.22 -2.64
C LEU A 55 -33.71 13.28 -1.13
N VAL A 56 -34.01 12.19 -0.45
CA VAL A 56 -33.83 12.06 1.00
C VAL A 56 -32.49 11.44 1.31
N PRO A 57 -31.60 12.12 2.07
CA PRO A 57 -30.33 11.51 2.51
C PRO A 57 -30.52 10.16 3.21
N GLY A 58 -29.66 9.21 2.86
CA GLY A 58 -29.72 7.82 3.36
C GLY A 58 -30.59 6.87 2.54
N THR A 59 -31.33 7.35 1.54
CA THR A 59 -32.09 6.49 0.63
C THR A 59 -31.22 6.04 -0.55
N GLY A 60 -31.62 4.94 -1.21
CA GLY A 60 -30.95 4.45 -2.40
C GLY A 60 -31.05 5.44 -3.57
N CYS A 61 -30.00 5.51 -4.38
CA CYS A 61 -29.94 6.32 -5.60
C CYS A 61 -29.21 5.60 -6.72
N THR A 62 -29.36 6.16 -7.92
CA THR A 62 -28.62 5.76 -9.13
C THR A 62 -27.94 6.98 -9.73
N ALA A 63 -26.76 6.77 -10.33
CA ALA A 63 -26.09 7.85 -11.04
C ALA A 63 -26.89 8.29 -12.28
N PRO A 64 -26.90 9.60 -12.64
CA PRO A 64 -27.57 10.09 -13.84
C PRO A 64 -26.96 9.52 -15.12
N GLY A 65 -27.67 9.64 -16.25
CA GLY A 65 -27.27 9.02 -17.51
C GLY A 65 -25.86 9.32 -17.99
N SER A 66 -25.35 10.55 -17.73
CA SER A 66 -23.96 10.96 -18.04
C SER A 66 -22.88 10.28 -17.16
N ALA A 67 -23.28 9.69 -16.04
CA ALA A 67 -22.44 8.93 -15.12
C ALA A 67 -22.96 7.51 -14.88
N SER A 68 -23.78 6.95 -15.80
CA SER A 68 -24.41 5.64 -15.65
C SER A 68 -23.41 4.46 -15.57
N ASP A 69 -22.16 4.68 -15.94
CA ASP A 69 -21.05 3.75 -15.76
C ASP A 69 -20.62 3.61 -14.28
N VAL A 70 -21.07 4.53 -13.41
CA VAL A 70 -20.87 4.49 -11.96
C VAL A 70 -22.11 3.85 -11.32
N ALA A 71 -22.03 2.55 -11.10
CA ALA A 71 -23.14 1.73 -10.62
C ALA A 71 -22.63 0.68 -9.62
N PRO A 72 -23.50 0.01 -8.89
CA PRO A 72 -23.12 -1.14 -8.07
C PRO A 72 -22.31 -2.16 -8.85
N ALA A 73 -21.30 -2.76 -8.21
CA ALA A 73 -20.32 -3.68 -8.78
C ALA A 73 -19.38 -3.09 -9.85
N THR A 74 -19.43 -1.79 -10.15
CA THR A 74 -18.39 -1.15 -10.98
C THR A 74 -17.03 -1.34 -10.33
N LYS A 75 -16.05 -1.78 -11.13
CA LYS A 75 -14.69 -2.08 -10.68
C LYS A 75 -14.00 -0.85 -10.14
N VAL A 76 -13.37 -0.98 -8.97
CA VAL A 76 -12.45 0.00 -8.38
C VAL A 76 -11.05 -0.56 -8.50
N THR A 77 -10.16 0.13 -9.18
CA THR A 77 -8.77 -0.29 -9.39
C THR A 77 -7.84 0.63 -8.63
N VAL A 78 -6.94 0.05 -7.82
CA VAL A 78 -5.88 0.77 -7.11
C VAL A 78 -4.57 0.55 -7.84
N LEU A 79 -3.92 1.64 -8.20
CA LEU A 79 -2.66 1.65 -8.95
C LEU A 79 -1.55 2.22 -8.07
N ASP A 80 -0.34 1.69 -8.22
CA ASP A 80 0.87 2.28 -7.67
C ASP A 80 1.35 3.49 -8.52
N PRO A 81 2.40 4.22 -8.10
CA PRO A 81 2.94 5.36 -8.88
C PRO A 81 3.46 4.99 -10.27
N ALA A 82 3.77 3.73 -10.52
CA ALA A 82 4.18 3.23 -11.83
C ALA A 82 2.97 2.86 -12.73
N GLY A 83 1.73 3.04 -12.25
CA GLY A 83 0.51 2.69 -12.97
C GLY A 83 0.16 1.20 -12.94
N LYS A 84 0.85 0.41 -12.12
CA LYS A 84 0.57 -1.02 -11.97
C LYS A 84 -0.62 -1.22 -11.03
N THR A 85 -1.57 -2.06 -11.42
CA THR A 85 -2.67 -2.49 -10.55
C THR A 85 -2.14 -3.32 -9.37
N ILE A 86 -2.43 -2.88 -8.16
CA ILE A 86 -1.99 -3.52 -6.91
C ILE A 86 -3.15 -4.03 -6.05
N ALA A 87 -4.36 -3.52 -6.26
CA ALA A 87 -5.58 -4.03 -5.63
C ALA A 87 -6.80 -3.73 -6.50
N ILE A 88 -7.86 -4.50 -6.30
CA ILE A 88 -9.13 -4.35 -7.01
C ILE A 88 -10.26 -4.52 -6.01
N GLY A 89 -11.30 -3.70 -6.14
CA GLY A 89 -12.56 -3.80 -5.43
C GLY A 89 -13.73 -3.49 -6.35
N ALA A 90 -14.88 -3.25 -5.75
CA ALA A 90 -16.09 -2.87 -6.45
C ALA A 90 -16.87 -1.83 -5.64
N LEU A 91 -17.72 -1.08 -6.32
CA LEU A 91 -18.65 -0.14 -5.71
C LEU A 91 -19.84 -0.89 -5.11
N ASP A 92 -20.28 -0.42 -3.94
CA ASP A 92 -21.54 -0.82 -3.30
C ASP A 92 -22.74 -0.09 -3.91
N ASN A 93 -23.93 -0.28 -3.34
CA ASN A 93 -25.14 0.43 -3.76
C ASN A 93 -24.99 1.95 -3.50
N GLY A 94 -25.55 2.75 -4.40
CA GLY A 94 -25.59 4.20 -4.26
C GLY A 94 -26.54 4.63 -3.15
N ILE A 95 -26.09 5.56 -2.31
CA ILE A 95 -26.86 6.16 -1.23
C ILE A 95 -26.84 7.69 -1.37
N VAL A 96 -28.00 8.34 -1.26
CA VAL A 96 -28.10 9.80 -1.29
C VAL A 96 -27.35 10.39 -0.10
N ALA A 97 -26.41 11.28 -0.38
CA ALA A 97 -25.74 12.10 0.62
C ALA A 97 -25.96 13.60 0.32
N ARG A 98 -25.92 14.42 1.36
CA ARG A 98 -26.01 15.87 1.22
C ARG A 98 -24.99 16.54 2.14
N VAL A 99 -24.08 17.29 1.55
CA VAL A 99 -23.05 18.05 2.28
C VAL A 99 -23.01 19.47 1.69
N ASN A 100 -23.12 20.50 2.55
CA ASN A 100 -23.04 21.90 2.15
C ASN A 100 -23.96 22.25 0.96
N ASN A 101 -25.21 21.81 0.98
CA ASN A 101 -26.20 21.96 -0.08
C ASN A 101 -25.87 21.29 -1.43
N VAL A 102 -24.84 20.47 -1.47
CA VAL A 102 -24.57 19.61 -2.62
C VAL A 102 -25.17 18.24 -2.34
N THR A 103 -26.02 17.76 -3.23
CA THR A 103 -26.57 16.41 -3.16
C THR A 103 -25.77 15.49 -4.07
N THR A 104 -25.34 14.36 -3.55
CA THR A 104 -24.59 13.35 -4.28
C THR A 104 -25.24 11.97 -4.15
N CYS A 105 -24.97 11.12 -5.12
CA CYS A 105 -25.17 9.69 -5.00
C CYS A 105 -23.80 9.06 -4.71
N ASP A 106 -23.63 8.59 -3.50
CA ASP A 106 -22.35 8.06 -3.00
C ASP A 106 -22.34 6.54 -3.10
N PHE A 107 -21.41 6.02 -3.90
CA PHE A 107 -21.17 4.58 -4.06
C PHE A 107 -19.92 4.23 -3.24
N ALA A 108 -20.12 3.62 -2.09
CA ALA A 108 -19.03 3.24 -1.20
C ALA A 108 -18.18 2.10 -1.80
N PHE A 109 -16.95 1.99 -1.34
CA PHE A 109 -16.10 0.81 -1.58
C PHE A 109 -15.17 0.56 -0.39
N SER A 110 -14.80 -0.71 -0.25
CA SER A 110 -13.85 -1.16 0.78
C SER A 110 -12.95 -2.24 0.17
N ILE A 111 -11.64 -2.00 0.18
CA ILE A 111 -10.65 -2.89 -0.44
C ILE A 111 -9.66 -3.33 0.65
N PRO A 112 -9.72 -4.58 1.10
CA PRO A 112 -8.82 -5.09 2.13
C PRO A 112 -7.42 -5.36 1.56
N ALA A 113 -6.43 -5.34 2.45
CA ALA A 113 -5.06 -5.76 2.19
C ALA A 113 -4.37 -5.03 1.01
N VAL A 114 -4.69 -3.75 0.80
CA VAL A 114 -3.96 -2.93 -0.18
C VAL A 114 -2.48 -2.86 0.22
N PRO A 115 -1.54 -3.26 -0.65
CA PRO A 115 -0.12 -3.25 -0.31
C PRO A 115 0.37 -1.85 0.05
N GLY A 116 1.09 -1.73 1.17
CA GLY A 116 1.78 -0.50 1.56
C GLY A 116 3.11 -0.32 0.82
N GLY A 117 3.88 0.71 1.22
CA GLY A 117 5.25 0.90 0.73
C GLY A 117 5.39 1.90 -0.41
N VAL A 118 4.33 2.60 -0.78
CA VAL A 118 4.34 3.72 -1.74
C VAL A 118 3.86 5.00 -1.08
N ASP A 119 4.19 6.15 -1.67
CA ASP A 119 3.84 7.47 -1.14
C ASP A 119 2.49 7.97 -1.67
N THR A 120 2.06 7.49 -2.81
CA THR A 120 0.79 7.84 -3.44
C THR A 120 0.11 6.61 -4.05
N TYR A 121 -1.20 6.63 -4.08
CA TYR A 121 -2.03 5.67 -4.81
C TYR A 121 -2.89 6.42 -5.82
N SER A 122 -3.11 5.79 -6.98
CA SER A 122 -4.11 6.25 -7.94
C SER A 122 -5.32 5.31 -7.88
N ILE A 123 -6.52 5.86 -7.73
CA ILE A 123 -7.76 5.09 -7.65
C ILE A 123 -8.60 5.41 -8.87
N GLN A 124 -9.03 4.37 -9.57
CA GLN A 124 -9.79 4.45 -10.80
C GLN A 124 -11.14 3.75 -10.64
N ILE A 125 -12.21 4.41 -11.04
CA ILE A 125 -13.56 3.84 -11.10
C ILE A 125 -13.88 3.47 -12.54
N GLY A 126 -14.11 2.19 -12.79
CA GLY A 126 -14.38 1.67 -14.12
C GLY A 126 -13.29 2.04 -15.13
N SER A 127 -13.65 2.77 -16.18
CA SER A 127 -12.74 3.28 -17.22
C SER A 127 -12.41 4.78 -17.07
N ARG A 128 -12.87 5.43 -15.99
CA ARG A 128 -12.64 6.87 -15.76
C ARG A 128 -11.18 7.16 -15.45
N ALA A 129 -10.80 8.44 -15.55
CA ALA A 129 -9.47 8.88 -15.17
C ALA A 129 -9.20 8.58 -13.67
N ALA A 130 -8.01 8.06 -13.37
CA ALA A 130 -7.61 7.79 -12.00
C ALA A 130 -7.33 9.09 -11.25
N GLN A 131 -7.70 9.14 -9.96
CA GLN A 131 -7.39 10.24 -9.05
C GLN A 131 -6.31 9.81 -8.07
N GLN A 132 -5.38 10.72 -7.76
CA GLN A 132 -4.26 10.46 -6.86
C GLN A 132 -4.57 10.83 -5.42
N PHE A 133 -4.12 10.00 -4.49
CA PHE A 133 -4.30 10.18 -3.05
C PHE A 133 -2.98 9.95 -2.32
N PRO A 134 -2.63 10.79 -1.32
CA PRO A 134 -1.49 10.57 -0.46
C PRO A 134 -1.67 9.27 0.35
N ALA A 135 -0.68 8.40 0.31
CA ALA A 135 -0.73 7.12 1.02
C ALA A 135 -0.88 7.30 2.54
N GLN A 136 -0.28 8.35 3.10
CA GLN A 136 -0.40 8.65 4.52
C GLN A 136 -1.85 8.90 4.94
N ALA A 137 -2.61 9.70 4.17
CA ALA A 137 -4.00 9.99 4.47
C ALA A 137 -4.85 8.70 4.46
N LEU A 138 -4.70 7.87 3.43
CA LEU A 138 -5.43 6.61 3.30
C LEU A 138 -5.13 5.62 4.44
N ARG A 139 -3.87 5.56 4.88
CA ARG A 139 -3.46 4.71 6.02
C ARG A 139 -3.95 5.23 7.37
N GLN A 140 -4.22 6.52 7.48
CA GLN A 140 -4.80 7.16 8.66
C GLN A 140 -6.33 7.13 8.67
N ASN A 141 -6.91 6.26 7.87
CA ASN A 141 -8.35 6.09 7.73
C ASN A 141 -9.09 7.33 7.18
N THR A 142 -8.42 8.17 6.39
CA THR A 142 -9.10 9.18 5.60
C THR A 142 -9.73 8.52 4.38
N PRO A 143 -11.04 8.65 4.16
CA PRO A 143 -11.69 8.02 3.01
C PRO A 143 -11.21 8.64 1.69
N ALA A 144 -11.05 7.81 0.66
CA ALA A 144 -10.83 8.29 -0.69
C ALA A 144 -12.15 8.77 -1.29
N VAL A 145 -12.30 10.08 -1.46
CA VAL A 145 -13.49 10.70 -2.07
C VAL A 145 -13.19 11.01 -3.53
N ILE A 146 -13.87 10.32 -4.44
CA ILE A 146 -13.73 10.49 -5.89
C ILE A 146 -14.94 11.24 -6.40
N THR A 147 -14.78 12.56 -6.62
CA THR A 147 -15.88 13.39 -7.12
C THR A 147 -16.08 13.19 -8.62
N ILE A 148 -17.30 12.91 -9.01
CA ILE A 148 -17.72 12.70 -10.40
C ILE A 148 -18.82 13.72 -10.72
N ASN A 149 -18.47 14.63 -11.60
CA ASN A 149 -19.45 15.58 -12.16
C ASN A 149 -20.03 14.96 -13.44
N PRO A 150 -21.36 14.93 -13.58
CA PRO A 150 -22.04 14.42 -14.77
C PRO A 150 -21.76 15.24 -15.99
#